data_ea4da783a37266cd858dfc2abdd749b0
#
_entry.id   ea4da783a37266cd858dfc2abdd749b0
#
_cell.length_a   1.000
_cell.length_b   1.000
_cell.length_c   1.000
_cell.angle_alpha   90.00
_cell.angle_beta   90.00
_cell.angle_gamma   90.00
#
_symmetry.space_group_name_H-M   'P 1'
#
loop_
_entity.id
_entity.type
_entity.pdbx_description
1 polymer ?
#
loop_
_entity_poly.entity_id
_entity_poly.type
_entity_poly.pdbx_seq_one_letter_code
_entity_poly.pdbx_strand_id
1 'polypeptide(L)'
;MCALISLKEVLSSGARIDHSHHDNVAYNALYDTIAFSDAIEAAGALTSEQETLTVTTADHSHTMVIAGYQSRGSPIFSESDSPLT
;
A
#
# COMPACT_ATOMS: atom_id res chain seq x y z
N MET A 1 5.63 3.75 -6.79
CA MET A 1 5.11 5.12 -6.57
C MET A 1 3.72 5.20 -7.16
N CYS A 2 2.73 5.65 -6.40
CA CYS A 2 1.35 5.82 -6.91
C CYS A 2 1.05 7.32 -7.00
N ALA A 3 0.38 7.77 -8.05
CA ALA A 3 0.11 9.18 -8.30
C ALA A 3 -1.39 9.48 -8.36
N LEU A 4 -1.80 10.60 -7.78
CA LEU A 4 -3.11 11.21 -7.89
C LEU A 4 -2.98 12.50 -8.71
N ILE A 5 -3.78 12.69 -9.75
CA ILE A 5 -3.71 13.85 -10.64
C ILE A 5 -5.05 14.58 -10.65
N SER A 6 -5.04 15.89 -10.33
CA SER A 6 -6.17 16.80 -10.53
C SER A 6 -5.92 17.70 -11.74
N LEU A 7 -6.97 18.03 -12.51
CA LEU A 7 -6.86 18.83 -13.75
C LEU A 7 -6.46 20.29 -13.56
N LYS A 8 -6.59 20.86 -12.37
CA LYS A 8 -6.16 22.22 -12.04
C LYS A 8 -4.87 22.27 -11.25
N GLU A 9 -4.61 21.24 -10.48
CA GLU A 9 -3.40 21.08 -9.69
C GLU A 9 -3.01 19.60 -9.75
N VAL A 10 -1.72 19.32 -9.80
CA VAL A 10 -1.21 17.95 -9.74
C VAL A 10 -0.82 17.67 -8.31
N LEU A 11 -1.58 16.81 -7.64
CA LEU A 11 -1.19 16.23 -6.37
C LEU A 11 -0.63 14.81 -6.63
N SER A 12 0.65 14.64 -6.37
CA SER A 12 1.28 13.33 -6.41
C SER A 12 1.46 12.82 -4.98
N SER A 13 0.91 11.65 -4.71
CA SER A 13 1.09 10.95 -3.43
C SER A 13 1.68 9.58 -3.69
N GLY A 14 2.54 9.11 -2.80
CA GLY A 14 3.14 7.79 -2.89
C GLY A 14 3.29 7.19 -1.50
N ALA A 15 3.21 5.87 -1.42
CA ALA A 15 3.49 5.11 -0.21
C ALA A 15 4.81 4.35 -0.35
N ARG A 16 5.39 3.95 0.78
CA ARG A 16 6.65 3.19 0.81
C ARG A 16 6.44 1.68 0.65
N ILE A 17 5.41 1.28 -0.07
CA ILE A 17 5.04 -0.12 -0.30
C ILE A 17 6.21 -0.89 -0.94
N ASP A 18 6.82 -0.32 -1.96
CA ASP A 18 7.98 -0.87 -2.65
C ASP A 18 9.17 -1.08 -1.68
N HIS A 19 9.53 -0.05 -0.92
CA HIS A 19 10.63 -0.14 0.04
C HIS A 19 10.40 -1.23 1.09
N SER A 20 9.17 -1.35 1.58
CA SER A 20 8.80 -2.38 2.55
C SER A 20 8.94 -3.79 1.97
N HIS A 21 8.64 -3.97 0.69
CA HIS A 21 8.89 -5.23 -0.01
C HIS A 21 10.38 -5.51 -0.17
N HIS A 22 11.19 -4.52 -0.51
CA HIS A 22 12.65 -4.65 -0.58
C HIS A 22 13.25 -5.05 0.76
N ASP A 23 12.72 -4.52 1.85
CA ASP A 23 13.15 -4.84 3.21
C ASP A 23 12.57 -6.18 3.72
N ASN A 24 11.73 -6.85 2.93
CA ASN A 24 11.01 -8.09 3.30
C ASN A 24 10.11 -7.92 4.54
N VAL A 25 9.54 -6.75 4.73
CA VAL A 25 8.63 -6.45 5.84
C VAL A 25 7.19 -6.40 5.34
N ALA A 26 6.54 -7.56 5.28
CA ALA A 26 5.15 -7.69 4.81
C ALA A 26 4.17 -6.83 5.60
N TYR A 27 4.35 -6.73 6.91
CA TYR A 27 3.55 -5.88 7.78
C TYR A 27 3.52 -4.43 7.28
N ASN A 28 4.68 -3.82 7.07
CA ASN A 28 4.78 -2.44 6.61
C ASN A 28 4.20 -2.28 5.20
N ALA A 29 4.44 -3.22 4.29
CA ALA A 29 3.90 -3.16 2.94
C ALA A 29 2.36 -3.14 2.93
N LEU A 30 1.73 -3.96 3.76
CA LEU A 30 0.27 -4.03 3.87
C LEU A 30 -0.32 -2.79 4.54
N TYR A 31 0.29 -2.29 5.62
CA TYR A 31 -0.15 -1.06 6.27
C TYR A 31 0.05 0.18 5.40
N ASP A 32 1.16 0.28 4.69
CA ASP A 32 1.38 1.37 3.73
C ASP A 32 0.36 1.34 2.58
N THR A 33 -0.06 0.15 2.16
CA THR A 33 -1.13 -0.01 1.16
C THR A 33 -2.47 0.50 1.70
N ILE A 34 -2.81 0.19 2.95
CA ILE A 34 -4.02 0.68 3.61
C ILE A 34 -3.96 2.21 3.73
N ALA A 35 -2.87 2.74 4.26
CA ALA A 35 -2.68 4.18 4.42
C ALA A 35 -2.76 4.93 3.07
N PHE A 36 -2.28 4.33 2.00
CA PHE A 36 -2.43 4.88 0.65
C PHE A 36 -3.89 4.88 0.18
N SER A 37 -4.62 3.81 0.44
CA SER A 37 -6.06 3.72 0.17
C SER A 37 -6.84 4.80 0.92
N ASP A 38 -6.55 4.99 2.20
CA ASP A 38 -7.19 6.01 3.04
C ASP A 38 -6.89 7.43 2.53
N ALA A 39 -5.68 7.67 2.05
CA ALA A 39 -5.31 8.95 1.45
C ALA A 39 -6.07 9.23 0.15
N ILE A 40 -6.32 8.21 -0.68
CA ILE A 40 -7.12 8.34 -1.90
C ILE A 40 -8.58 8.64 -1.54
N GLU A 41 -9.14 7.95 -0.55
CA GLU A 41 -10.49 8.20 -0.06
C GLU A 41 -10.64 9.62 0.48
N ALA A 42 -9.69 10.07 1.30
CA ALA A 42 -9.69 11.43 1.83
C ALA A 42 -9.60 12.49 0.72
N ALA A 43 -8.77 12.27 -0.29
CA ALA A 43 -8.69 13.16 -1.45
C ALA A 43 -10.00 13.19 -2.25
N GLY A 44 -10.64 12.04 -2.44
CA GLY A 44 -11.96 11.93 -3.08
C GLY A 44 -13.04 12.70 -2.33
N ALA A 45 -13.03 12.66 -1.01
CA ALA A 45 -13.98 13.41 -0.18
C ALA A 45 -13.79 14.93 -0.24
N LEU A 46 -12.60 15.40 -0.59
CA LEU A 46 -12.25 16.84 -0.71
C LEU A 46 -12.42 17.38 -2.14
N THR A 47 -12.74 16.53 -3.10
CA THR A 47 -12.82 16.88 -4.51
C THR A 47 -14.17 16.50 -5.10
N SER A 48 -14.46 17.00 -6.30
CA SER A 48 -15.66 16.66 -7.07
C SER A 48 -15.26 15.78 -8.26
N GLU A 49 -15.92 14.64 -8.43
CA GLU A 49 -15.68 13.74 -9.58
C GLU A 49 -15.96 14.40 -10.94
N GLN A 50 -16.81 15.44 -10.97
CA GLN A 50 -17.08 16.20 -12.18
C GLN A 50 -15.94 17.15 -12.57
N GLU A 51 -15.07 17.50 -11.61
CA GLU A 51 -14.01 18.49 -11.80
C GLU A 51 -12.61 17.92 -11.59
N THR A 52 -12.51 16.72 -11.03
CA THR A 52 -11.24 16.11 -10.65
C THR A 52 -11.11 14.72 -11.25
N LEU A 53 -10.03 14.50 -11.99
CA LEU A 53 -9.63 13.18 -12.44
C LEU A 53 -8.68 12.57 -11.41
N THR A 54 -9.11 11.47 -10.79
CA THR A 54 -8.26 10.67 -9.91
C THR A 54 -7.72 9.47 -10.66
N VAL A 55 -6.42 9.34 -10.73
CA VAL A 55 -5.74 8.19 -11.34
C VAL A 55 -4.89 7.51 -10.29
N THR A 56 -5.21 6.26 -10.00
CA THR A 56 -4.43 5.41 -9.09
C THR A 56 -3.75 4.31 -9.89
N THR A 57 -2.45 4.22 -9.76
CA THR A 57 -1.66 3.21 -10.44
C THR A 57 -0.44 2.82 -9.61
N ALA A 58 0.10 1.65 -9.87
CA ALA A 58 1.46 1.30 -9.48
C ALA A 58 2.40 1.55 -10.67
N ASP A 59 3.63 1.95 -10.41
CA ASP A 59 4.69 2.11 -11.41
C ASP A 59 5.21 0.75 -11.88
N HIS A 60 5.14 -0.26 -11.03
CA HIS A 60 5.46 -1.67 -11.32
C HIS A 60 4.85 -2.57 -10.24
N SER A 61 4.87 -3.87 -10.47
CA SER A 61 4.57 -4.88 -9.45
C SER A 61 5.79 -5.15 -8.57
N HIS A 62 5.58 -5.85 -7.46
CA HIS A 62 6.67 -6.31 -6.62
C HIS A 62 6.50 -7.78 -6.24
N THR A 63 7.62 -8.45 -5.96
CA THR A 63 7.59 -9.81 -5.44
C THR A 63 7.09 -9.80 -4.00
N MET A 64 6.10 -10.66 -3.74
CA MET A 64 5.67 -11.01 -2.40
C MET A 64 5.48 -12.53 -2.37
N VAL A 65 6.40 -13.21 -1.70
CA VAL A 65 6.38 -14.67 -1.61
C VAL A 65 6.16 -15.07 -0.15
N ILE A 66 5.10 -15.84 0.09
CA ILE A 66 4.83 -16.46 1.38
C ILE A 66 5.25 -17.91 1.27
N ALA A 67 6.37 -18.24 1.92
CA ALA A 67 6.93 -19.59 1.91
C ALA A 67 6.49 -20.38 3.15
N GLY A 68 6.43 -21.70 3.02
CA GLY A 68 6.11 -22.61 4.11
C GLY A 68 4.65 -23.04 4.14
N TYR A 69 4.33 -23.88 5.10
CA TYR A 69 3.01 -24.49 5.29
C TYR A 69 2.44 -24.03 6.64
N GLN A 70 1.98 -22.81 6.69
CA GLN A 70 1.39 -22.25 7.91
C GLN A 70 0.02 -22.87 8.19
N SER A 71 -0.30 -23.04 9.46
CA SER A 71 -1.63 -23.43 9.89
C SER A 71 -2.65 -22.34 9.58
N ARG A 72 -3.90 -22.73 9.30
CA ARG A 72 -4.99 -21.78 9.13
C ARG A 72 -5.14 -20.94 10.41
N GLY A 73 -5.28 -19.63 10.24
CA GLY A 73 -5.40 -18.69 11.35
C GLY A 73 -4.06 -18.16 11.86
N SER A 74 -2.93 -18.58 11.29
CA SER A 74 -1.65 -17.94 11.58
C SER A 74 -1.70 -16.47 11.16
N PRO A 75 -1.42 -15.54 12.06
CA PRO A 75 -1.51 -14.12 11.75
C PRO A 75 -0.40 -13.71 10.78
N ILE A 76 -0.78 -12.98 9.74
CA ILE A 76 0.16 -12.35 8.80
C ILE A 76 0.99 -11.26 9.48
N PHE A 77 0.44 -10.66 10.54
CA PHE A 77 1.03 -9.58 11.31
C PHE A 77 1.60 -10.05 12.66
N SER A 78 1.94 -11.30 12.80
CA SER A 78 2.63 -11.73 14.00
C SER A 78 3.99 -11.02 14.05
N GLU A 79 4.21 -10.25 15.08
CA GLU A 79 5.55 -9.91 15.49
C GLU A 79 6.26 -11.23 15.77
N SER A 80 7.23 -11.57 14.94
CA SER A 80 7.98 -12.81 15.10
C SER A 80 9.02 -12.65 16.20
N ASP A 81 8.58 -12.48 17.42
CA ASP A 81 9.43 -12.62 18.59
C ASP A 81 9.56 -14.09 19.03
N SER A 82 9.05 -15.01 18.23
CA SER A 82 9.35 -16.43 18.43
C SER A 82 10.58 -16.80 17.62
N PRO A 83 11.68 -17.17 18.25
CA PRO A 83 12.78 -17.80 17.52
C PRO A 83 12.22 -19.03 16.82
N LEU A 84 12.53 -19.14 15.53
CA LEU A 84 12.25 -20.33 14.75
C LEU A 84 12.83 -21.55 15.46
N THR A 85 12.00 -22.32 16.11
CA THR A 85 12.37 -23.64 16.63
C THR A 85 12.14 -24.70 15.56
#